data_b3e725df086a20636bc09d036e007760
#
_entry.id   b3e725df086a20636bc09d036e007760
#
_cell.length_a   1.000
_cell.length_b   1.000
_cell.length_c   1.000
_cell.angle_alpha   90.00
_cell.angle_beta   90.00
_cell.angle_gamma   90.00
#
_symmetry.space_group_name_H-M   'P 1'
#
loop_
_entity.id
_entity.type
_entity.pdbx_description
1 polymer ?
#
loop_
_entity_poly.entity_id
_entity_poly.type
_entity_poly.pdbx_seq_one_letter_code
_entity_poly.pdbx_strand_id
1 'polypeptide(L)'
;MSNNPTEVLKSLPANSMKSIEVITDPGAKYDAEGVGGILNIITTGGGMEGYTVTLNGGVSNRGYNASGYGTVQIGKFTVTGNYAYNHNTSPRSYSSSGREDFTSDDYKYLSSESSSKHKGNFQYGSMEGSYEIDTLNLITFSMNMFGGKFKNNGYGSTNMLNAQKEHAYSYNTLSRNESEWASVGFNFDYQRSFKKKGEFLTFSYRYNGSPDNSEAYTESEE
;
A
#
# COMPACT_ATOMS: atom_id res chain seq x y z
N MET A 1 7.74 -12.33 4.39
CA MET A 1 8.08 -12.70 2.99
C MET A 1 8.23 -11.42 2.19
N SER A 2 9.29 -11.26 1.41
CA SER A 2 9.47 -10.07 0.57
C SER A 2 8.62 -10.17 -0.69
N ASN A 3 7.85 -9.14 -1.00
CA ASN A 3 7.06 -9.04 -2.23
C ASN A 3 7.92 -8.76 -3.47
N ASN A 4 9.23 -8.59 -3.30
CA ASN A 4 10.17 -8.38 -4.40
C ASN A 4 11.40 -9.31 -4.29
N PRO A 5 11.24 -10.58 -4.67
CA PRO A 5 12.32 -11.59 -4.57
C PRO A 5 13.55 -11.21 -5.40
N THR A 6 13.40 -10.45 -6.48
CA THR A 6 14.51 -10.02 -7.33
C THR A 6 15.44 -9.05 -6.62
N GLU A 7 14.92 -8.13 -5.82
CA GLU A 7 15.73 -7.18 -5.04
C GLU A 7 16.49 -7.91 -3.92
N VAL A 8 15.83 -8.87 -3.26
CA VAL A 8 16.46 -9.69 -2.23
C VAL A 8 17.61 -10.51 -2.83
N LEU A 9 17.40 -11.16 -3.98
CA LEU A 9 18.45 -11.93 -4.67
C LEU A 9 19.62 -11.05 -5.11
N LYS A 10 19.38 -9.84 -5.58
CA LYS A 10 20.45 -8.90 -5.97
C LYS A 10 21.25 -8.38 -4.78
N SER A 11 20.63 -8.29 -3.61
CA SER A 11 21.28 -7.80 -2.38
C SER A 11 22.14 -8.85 -1.68
N LEU A 12 21.95 -10.14 -1.99
CA LEU A 12 22.71 -11.23 -1.39
C LEU A 12 24.02 -11.48 -2.14
N PRO A 13 25.16 -11.44 -1.46
CA PRO A 13 26.42 -11.85 -2.06
C PRO A 13 26.38 -13.34 -2.50
N ALA A 14 26.83 -13.62 -3.71
CA ALA A 14 26.75 -14.97 -4.28
C ALA A 14 27.44 -16.06 -3.43
N ASN A 15 28.46 -15.68 -2.67
CA ASN A 15 29.19 -16.57 -1.76
C ASN A 15 28.46 -16.83 -0.42
N SER A 16 27.40 -16.10 -0.12
CA SER A 16 26.57 -16.31 1.08
C SER A 16 25.43 -17.31 0.85
N MET A 17 25.16 -17.68 -0.39
CA MET A 17 24.11 -18.62 -0.75
C MET A 17 24.64 -20.05 -0.73
N LYS A 18 24.04 -20.89 0.12
CA LYS A 18 24.33 -22.33 0.17
C LYS A 18 23.48 -23.10 -0.82
N SER A 19 22.19 -22.80 -0.88
CA SER A 19 21.25 -23.40 -1.82
C SER A 19 20.00 -22.53 -1.97
N ILE A 20 19.33 -22.70 -3.09
CA ILE A 20 18.01 -22.14 -3.35
C ILE A 20 17.04 -23.31 -3.47
N GLU A 21 16.05 -23.36 -2.63
CA GLU A 21 14.99 -24.36 -2.67
C GLU A 21 13.71 -23.73 -3.26
N VAL A 22 13.13 -24.39 -4.24
CA VAL A 22 11.83 -24.02 -4.80
C VAL A 22 10.78 -24.91 -4.15
N ILE A 23 9.91 -24.31 -3.34
CA ILE A 23 8.79 -24.99 -2.70
C ILE A 23 7.57 -24.76 -3.57
N THR A 24 7.16 -25.77 -4.33
CA THR A 24 6.05 -25.70 -5.27
C THR A 24 4.68 -25.95 -4.60
N ASP A 25 4.69 -26.54 -3.41
CA ASP A 25 3.49 -26.76 -2.59
C ASP A 25 3.74 -26.20 -1.18
N PRO A 26 3.57 -24.89 -1.00
CA PRO A 26 3.75 -24.26 0.30
C PRO A 26 2.52 -24.58 1.16
N GLY A 27 2.60 -25.61 2.00
CA GLY A 27 1.53 -25.95 2.94
C GLY A 27 1.10 -24.76 3.82
N ALA A 28 0.14 -24.95 4.71
CA ALA A 28 -0.49 -23.92 5.57
C ALA A 28 0.48 -23.04 6.42
N LYS A 29 1.76 -23.37 6.43
CA LYS A 29 2.83 -22.58 7.06
C LYS A 29 3.08 -21.25 6.33
N TYR A 30 2.79 -21.19 5.06
CA TYR A 30 3.01 -20.02 4.22
C TYR A 30 1.65 -19.51 3.76
N ASP A 31 1.37 -18.25 4.04
CA ASP A 31 0.16 -17.56 3.57
C ASP A 31 0.28 -17.35 2.05
N ALA A 32 0.01 -18.40 1.30
CA ALA A 32 0.28 -18.50 -0.13
C ALA A 32 -0.99 -18.33 -0.95
N GLU A 33 -1.80 -17.30 -0.66
CA GLU A 33 -2.89 -16.94 -1.56
C GLU A 33 -2.33 -16.47 -2.91
N GLY A 34 -2.41 -17.34 -3.90
CA GLY A 34 -2.19 -17.00 -5.30
C GLY A 34 -0.75 -17.02 -5.82
N VAL A 35 0.22 -17.58 -5.10
CA VAL A 35 1.61 -17.71 -5.58
C VAL A 35 1.92 -19.13 -6.03
N GLY A 36 2.50 -19.27 -7.23
CA GLY A 36 2.88 -20.54 -7.83
C GLY A 36 4.09 -21.23 -7.19
N GLY A 37 4.56 -20.78 -6.01
CA GLY A 37 5.69 -21.37 -5.27
C GLY A 37 6.44 -20.35 -4.41
N ILE A 38 7.29 -20.87 -3.52
CA ILE A 38 8.15 -20.08 -2.64
C ILE A 38 9.60 -20.41 -2.94
N LEU A 39 10.41 -19.37 -3.09
CA LEU A 39 11.87 -19.46 -3.14
C LEU A 39 12.42 -19.36 -1.70
N ASN A 40 12.93 -20.49 -1.20
CA ASN A 40 13.64 -20.53 0.07
C ASN A 40 15.15 -20.46 -0.18
N ILE A 41 15.77 -19.35 0.23
CA ILE A 41 17.21 -19.15 0.07
C ILE A 41 17.89 -19.59 1.36
N ILE A 42 18.67 -20.65 1.27
CA ILE A 42 19.47 -21.13 2.40
C ILE A 42 20.84 -20.49 2.27
N THR A 43 21.20 -19.69 3.26
CA THR A 43 22.54 -19.10 3.37
C THR A 43 23.52 -20.04 4.07
N THR A 44 24.81 -19.94 3.77
CA THR A 44 25.88 -20.63 4.52
C THR A 44 25.88 -20.09 5.93
N GLY A 45 25.59 -20.97 6.91
CA GLY A 45 25.56 -20.62 8.34
C GLY A 45 26.96 -20.31 8.89
N GLY A 46 27.35 -19.10 8.71
CA GLY A 46 28.57 -18.46 9.17
C GLY A 46 28.37 -17.02 8.75
N GLY A 47 27.50 -16.31 9.47
CA GLY A 47 26.89 -15.06 9.05
C GLY A 47 27.91 -14.07 8.53
N MET A 48 27.81 -13.73 7.25
CA MET A 48 28.44 -12.50 6.79
C MET A 48 27.72 -11.35 7.53
N GLU A 49 28.35 -10.85 8.56
CA GLU A 49 27.93 -9.62 9.21
C GLU A 49 28.01 -8.49 8.17
N GLY A 50 26.97 -7.72 8.06
CA GLY A 50 26.93 -6.64 7.12
C GLY A 50 25.62 -5.89 7.10
N TYR A 51 25.61 -4.83 6.32
CA TYR A 51 24.41 -4.05 6.07
C TYR A 51 24.33 -3.69 4.58
N THR A 52 23.11 -3.57 4.11
CA THR A 52 22.80 -3.01 2.80
C THR A 52 21.75 -1.94 2.98
N VAL A 53 21.96 -0.82 2.32
CA VAL A 53 20.98 0.29 2.29
C VAL A 53 20.80 0.76 0.87
N THR A 54 19.55 0.91 0.45
CA THR A 54 19.17 1.47 -0.85
C THR A 54 18.18 2.61 -0.62
N LEU A 55 18.45 3.76 -1.23
CA LEU A 55 17.58 4.92 -1.20
C LEU A 55 17.18 5.30 -2.62
N ASN A 56 15.91 5.57 -2.83
CA ASN A 56 15.36 6.03 -4.09
C ASN A 56 14.51 7.26 -3.87
N GLY A 57 14.49 8.15 -4.86
CA GLY A 57 13.66 9.34 -4.83
C GLY A 57 13.31 9.79 -6.24
N GLY A 58 12.15 10.39 -6.39
CA GLY A 58 11.67 10.93 -7.64
C GLY A 58 10.84 12.18 -7.44
N VAL A 59 10.97 13.13 -8.36
CA VAL A 59 10.17 14.35 -8.38
C VAL A 59 9.59 14.55 -9.76
N SER A 60 8.33 14.93 -9.83
CA SER A 60 7.62 15.22 -11.07
C SER A 60 6.72 16.44 -10.90
N ASN A 61 6.14 16.91 -11.99
CA ASN A 61 5.12 17.97 -11.95
C ASN A 61 3.82 17.56 -11.26
N ARG A 62 3.67 16.27 -10.92
CA ARG A 62 2.49 15.71 -10.24
C ARG A 62 2.74 15.27 -8.81
N GLY A 63 3.98 15.37 -8.33
CA GLY A 63 4.30 14.98 -6.98
C GLY A 63 5.75 14.53 -6.81
N TYR A 64 5.99 13.88 -5.69
CA TYR A 64 7.30 13.33 -5.34
C TYR A 64 7.14 12.02 -4.60
N ASN A 65 8.16 11.20 -4.69
CA ASN A 65 8.25 9.96 -3.94
C ASN A 65 9.66 9.82 -3.34
N ALA A 66 9.72 9.09 -2.26
CA ALA A 66 10.96 8.67 -1.63
C ALA A 66 10.78 7.26 -1.07
N SER A 67 11.79 6.42 -1.22
CA SER A 67 11.78 5.10 -0.62
C SER A 67 13.16 4.72 -0.12
N GLY A 68 13.17 3.90 0.93
CA GLY A 68 14.36 3.31 1.51
C GLY A 68 14.16 1.82 1.75
N TYR A 69 15.20 1.07 1.53
CA TYR A 69 15.32 -0.34 1.89
C TYR A 69 16.62 -0.54 2.64
N GLY A 70 16.59 -1.35 3.68
CA GLY A 70 17.77 -1.69 4.44
C GLY A 70 17.70 -3.11 5.00
N THR A 71 18.84 -3.76 5.03
CA THR A 71 19.03 -5.02 5.75
C THR A 71 20.30 -4.95 6.57
N VAL A 72 20.25 -5.52 7.76
CA VAL A 72 21.39 -5.63 8.68
C VAL A 72 21.43 -7.06 9.20
N GLN A 73 22.60 -7.66 9.16
CA GLN A 73 22.87 -8.96 9.74
C GLN A 73 24.07 -8.87 10.66
N ILE A 74 23.88 -9.18 11.95
CA ILE A 74 24.91 -9.19 12.98
C ILE A 74 24.78 -10.49 13.76
N GLY A 75 25.75 -11.39 13.56
CA GLY A 75 25.72 -12.71 14.21
C GLY A 75 24.43 -13.47 13.87
N LYS A 76 23.64 -13.75 14.89
CA LYS A 76 22.38 -14.49 14.82
C LYS A 76 21.13 -13.63 14.57
N PHE A 77 21.33 -12.34 14.44
CA PHE A 77 20.26 -11.38 14.29
C PHE A 77 20.23 -10.80 12.88
N THR A 78 19.10 -10.87 12.23
CA THR A 78 18.86 -10.28 10.91
C THR A 78 17.63 -9.40 10.98
N VAL A 79 17.73 -8.19 10.46
CA VAL A 79 16.59 -7.28 10.27
C VAL A 79 16.61 -6.71 8.86
N THR A 80 15.46 -6.74 8.23
CA THR A 80 15.20 -6.11 6.93
C THR A 80 14.03 -5.17 7.07
N GLY A 81 14.14 -4.00 6.49
CA GLY A 81 13.07 -3.03 6.49
C GLY A 81 12.97 -2.26 5.18
N ASN A 82 11.78 -1.83 4.85
CA ASN A 82 11.54 -0.89 3.77
C ASN A 82 10.50 0.15 4.18
N TYR A 83 10.60 1.31 3.58
CA TYR A 83 9.61 2.37 3.71
C TYR A 83 9.52 3.15 2.41
N ALA A 84 8.31 3.48 2.00
CA ALA A 84 8.07 4.34 0.85
C ALA A 84 6.97 5.35 1.14
N TYR A 85 7.20 6.56 0.69
CA TYR A 85 6.28 7.68 0.74
C TYR A 85 6.04 8.22 -0.66
N ASN A 86 4.78 8.43 -1.00
CA ASN A 86 4.36 8.99 -2.27
C ASN A 86 3.42 10.16 -2.02
N HIS A 87 3.70 11.30 -2.62
CA HIS A 87 2.81 12.45 -2.66
C HIS A 87 2.37 12.71 -4.09
N ASN A 88 1.06 12.82 -4.30
CA ASN A 88 0.48 12.99 -5.63
C ASN A 88 -0.49 14.17 -5.65
N THR A 89 -0.42 14.97 -6.72
CA THR A 89 -1.37 16.06 -6.99
C THR A 89 -1.80 15.95 -8.44
N SER A 90 -3.10 15.73 -8.70
CA SER A 90 -3.59 15.74 -10.07
C SER A 90 -3.71 17.17 -10.61
N PRO A 91 -3.56 17.37 -11.91
CA PRO A 91 -4.08 18.57 -12.56
C PRO A 91 -5.59 18.70 -12.27
N ARG A 92 -6.11 19.92 -12.39
CA ARG A 92 -7.54 20.11 -12.34
C ARG A 92 -8.19 19.43 -13.56
N SER A 93 -9.12 18.54 -13.30
CA SER A 93 -9.96 17.92 -14.34
C SER A 93 -11.23 18.74 -14.54
N TYR A 94 -11.72 18.77 -15.76
CA TYR A 94 -12.96 19.45 -16.15
C TYR A 94 -13.88 18.43 -16.81
N SER A 95 -15.14 18.51 -16.50
CA SER A 95 -16.18 17.70 -17.11
C SER A 95 -17.37 18.57 -17.40
N SER A 96 -18.00 18.36 -18.55
CA SER A 96 -19.27 18.97 -18.92
C SER A 96 -20.23 17.88 -19.35
N SER A 97 -21.48 18.04 -18.99
CA SER A 97 -22.56 17.14 -19.39
C SER A 97 -23.82 17.93 -19.70
N GLY A 98 -24.59 17.43 -20.65
CA GLY A 98 -25.90 17.97 -21.01
C GLY A 98 -26.95 16.86 -21.03
N ARG A 99 -28.15 17.18 -20.62
CA ARG A 99 -29.33 16.30 -20.69
C ARG A 99 -30.50 17.07 -21.24
N GLU A 100 -31.22 16.45 -22.14
CA GLU A 100 -32.52 16.93 -22.62
C GLU A 100 -33.60 16.00 -22.07
N ASP A 101 -34.65 16.60 -21.47
CA ASP A 101 -35.83 15.89 -21.02
C ASP A 101 -36.95 16.09 -22.01
N PHE A 102 -37.44 15.01 -22.60
CA PHE A 102 -38.50 15.03 -23.61
C PHE A 102 -39.91 15.01 -23.03
N THR A 103 -40.00 14.88 -21.68
CA THR A 103 -41.29 14.77 -20.97
C THR A 103 -41.68 16.05 -20.25
N SER A 104 -40.75 17.02 -20.10
CA SER A 104 -40.95 18.28 -19.40
C SER A 104 -40.64 19.48 -20.30
N ASP A 105 -41.53 20.43 -20.35
CA ASP A 105 -41.30 21.71 -21.02
C ASP A 105 -40.68 22.75 -20.09
N ASP A 106 -40.94 22.68 -18.80
CA ASP A 106 -40.43 23.63 -17.80
C ASP A 106 -38.96 23.38 -17.41
N TYR A 107 -38.49 22.10 -17.48
CA TYR A 107 -37.14 21.67 -17.10
C TYR A 107 -36.53 20.81 -18.20
N LYS A 108 -36.36 21.42 -19.38
CA LYS A 108 -36.01 20.64 -20.58
C LYS A 108 -34.54 20.41 -20.78
N TYR A 109 -33.73 21.46 -20.61
CA TYR A 109 -32.30 21.40 -20.92
C TYR A 109 -31.48 21.62 -19.67
N LEU A 110 -30.79 20.56 -19.21
CA LEU A 110 -29.83 20.61 -18.13
C LEU A 110 -28.44 20.69 -18.71
N SER A 111 -27.65 21.67 -18.33
CA SER A 111 -26.21 21.70 -18.53
C SER A 111 -25.49 21.71 -17.18
N SER A 112 -24.46 20.90 -17.07
CA SER A 112 -23.64 20.85 -15.85
C SER A 112 -22.16 20.87 -16.22
N GLU A 113 -21.43 21.78 -15.60
CA GLU A 113 -19.99 21.88 -15.70
C GLU A 113 -19.38 21.61 -14.35
N SER A 114 -18.33 20.83 -14.31
CA SER A 114 -17.63 20.54 -13.06
C SER A 114 -16.14 20.55 -13.22
N SER A 115 -15.45 20.89 -12.15
CA SER A 115 -14.01 20.75 -12.07
C SER A 115 -13.61 20.14 -10.75
N SER A 116 -12.59 19.31 -10.76
CA SER A 116 -12.08 18.69 -9.54
C SER A 116 -10.56 18.64 -9.50
N LYS A 117 -10.01 18.69 -8.31
CA LYS A 117 -8.59 18.55 -8.07
C LYS A 117 -8.36 17.55 -6.93
N HIS A 118 -7.59 16.52 -7.23
CA HIS A 118 -7.20 15.50 -6.26
C HIS A 118 -5.80 15.78 -5.76
N LYS A 119 -5.62 15.59 -4.46
CA LYS A 119 -4.33 15.68 -3.78
C LYS A 119 -4.28 14.61 -2.71
N GLY A 120 -3.16 13.90 -2.62
CA GLY A 120 -3.05 12.89 -1.60
C GLY A 120 -1.63 12.45 -1.36
N ASN A 121 -1.47 11.69 -0.30
CA ASN A 121 -0.26 10.95 -0.02
C ASN A 121 -0.61 9.48 0.27
N PHE A 122 0.36 8.65 0.03
CA PHE A 122 0.32 7.23 0.32
C PHE A 122 1.68 6.81 0.86
N GLN A 123 1.66 6.02 1.91
CA GLN A 123 2.87 5.48 2.52
C GLN A 123 2.69 4.02 2.86
N TYR A 124 3.75 3.27 2.72
CA TYR A 124 3.82 1.91 3.18
C TYR A 124 5.19 1.60 3.73
N GLY A 125 5.25 0.67 4.65
CA GLY A 125 6.48 0.18 5.22
C GLY A 125 6.34 -1.24 5.69
N SER A 126 7.44 -1.99 5.68
CA SER A 126 7.53 -3.26 6.35
C SER A 126 8.87 -3.41 7.05
N MET A 127 8.86 -4.18 8.11
CA MET A 127 10.05 -4.59 8.84
C MET A 127 9.91 -6.06 9.20
N GLU A 128 10.94 -6.82 8.91
CA GLU A 128 11.02 -8.23 9.24
C GLU A 128 12.34 -8.48 9.98
N GLY A 129 12.29 -9.35 10.98
CA GLY A 129 13.49 -9.71 11.69
C GLY A 129 13.48 -11.14 12.18
N SER A 130 14.67 -11.69 12.33
CA SER A 130 14.88 -13.03 12.86
C SER A 130 16.04 -13.05 13.86
N TYR A 131 15.88 -13.89 14.86
CA TYR A 131 16.91 -14.15 15.85
C TYR A 131 17.05 -15.65 16.10
N GLU A 132 18.21 -16.19 15.73
CA GLU A 132 18.57 -17.58 15.99
C GLU A 132 19.12 -17.71 17.41
N ILE A 133 18.29 -18.06 18.39
CA ILE A 133 18.74 -18.29 19.77
C ILE A 133 19.82 -19.38 19.76
N ASP A 134 19.49 -20.50 19.11
CA ASP A 134 20.39 -21.64 18.88
C ASP A 134 19.93 -22.40 17.61
N THR A 135 20.57 -23.53 17.33
CA THR A 135 20.29 -24.35 16.12
C THR A 135 18.88 -24.96 16.11
N LEU A 136 18.15 -24.92 17.22
CA LEU A 136 16.82 -25.52 17.36
C LEU A 136 15.74 -24.46 17.62
N ASN A 137 16.11 -23.25 18.00
CA ASN A 137 15.19 -22.22 18.41
C ASN A 137 15.37 -20.95 17.59
N LEU A 138 14.28 -20.54 16.91
CA LEU A 138 14.22 -19.37 16.05
C LEU A 138 13.06 -18.47 16.48
N ILE A 139 13.33 -17.18 16.62
CA ILE A 139 12.32 -16.14 16.73
C ILE A 139 12.27 -15.38 15.42
N THR A 140 11.06 -15.12 14.90
CA THR A 140 10.84 -14.19 13.81
C THR A 140 9.76 -13.19 14.17
N PHE A 141 9.91 -11.99 13.69
CA PHE A 141 8.87 -10.97 13.79
C PHE A 141 8.72 -10.27 12.43
N SER A 142 7.52 -9.84 12.15
CA SER A 142 7.25 -8.95 11.02
C SER A 142 6.23 -7.89 11.40
N MET A 143 6.42 -6.71 10.85
CA MET A 143 5.52 -5.58 10.98
C MET A 143 5.31 -5.00 9.60
N ASN A 144 4.07 -4.67 9.27
CA ASN A 144 3.71 -3.97 8.06
C ASN A 144 2.77 -2.82 8.40
N MET A 145 2.94 -1.74 7.69
CA MET A 145 2.04 -0.59 7.75
C MET A 145 1.81 -0.03 6.36
N PHE A 146 0.60 0.40 6.11
CA PHE A 146 0.27 1.20 4.95
C PHE A 146 -0.85 2.17 5.29
N GLY A 147 -0.88 3.29 4.60
CA GLY A 147 -1.90 4.30 4.84
C GLY A 147 -1.79 5.46 3.90
N GLY A 148 -2.83 6.27 3.88
CA GLY A 148 -2.88 7.42 3.03
C GLY A 148 -3.94 8.41 3.43
N LYS A 149 -3.78 9.61 2.91
CA LYS A 149 -4.74 10.70 3.05
C LYS A 149 -5.00 11.30 1.69
N PHE A 150 -6.28 11.36 1.31
CA PHE A 150 -6.72 11.91 0.04
C PHE A 150 -7.70 13.05 0.28
N LYS A 151 -7.50 14.11 -0.50
CA LYS A 151 -8.40 15.27 -0.55
C LYS A 151 -8.86 15.48 -1.98
N ASN A 152 -10.14 15.63 -2.15
CA ASN A 152 -10.77 16.01 -3.40
C ASN A 152 -11.55 17.31 -3.21
N ASN A 153 -11.20 18.34 -3.95
CA ASN A 153 -11.93 19.60 -4.01
C ASN A 153 -12.58 19.70 -5.38
N GLY A 154 -13.90 19.74 -5.38
CA GLY A 154 -14.74 19.88 -6.57
C GLY A 154 -15.50 21.18 -6.57
N TYR A 155 -15.72 21.73 -7.74
CA TYR A 155 -16.64 22.82 -8.03
C TYR A 155 -17.54 22.42 -9.18
N GLY A 156 -18.83 22.63 -9.05
CA GLY A 156 -19.84 22.36 -10.07
C GLY A 156 -20.72 23.56 -10.30
N SER A 157 -21.19 23.75 -11.52
CA SER A 157 -22.22 24.70 -11.89
C SER A 157 -23.26 23.97 -12.72
N THR A 158 -24.51 24.10 -12.34
CA THR A 158 -25.64 23.49 -13.02
C THR A 158 -26.60 24.56 -13.46
N ASN A 159 -27.04 24.50 -14.70
CA ASN A 159 -28.00 25.43 -15.29
C ASN A 159 -29.13 24.64 -15.97
N MET A 160 -30.36 25.04 -15.67
CA MET A 160 -31.57 24.44 -16.21
C MET A 160 -32.34 25.48 -17.03
N LEU A 161 -32.73 25.11 -18.24
CA LEU A 161 -33.54 25.91 -19.15
C LEU A 161 -34.84 25.19 -19.44
N ASN A 162 -35.90 26.00 -19.69
CA ASN A 162 -37.19 25.50 -20.22
C ASN A 162 -37.15 25.20 -21.74
N ALA A 163 -38.28 24.79 -22.32
CA ALA A 163 -38.42 24.49 -23.73
C ALA A 163 -38.14 25.69 -24.65
N GLN A 164 -38.37 26.90 -24.18
CA GLN A 164 -38.13 28.19 -24.86
C GLN A 164 -36.67 28.65 -24.70
N LYS A 165 -35.84 27.85 -24.01
CA LYS A 165 -34.44 28.16 -23.62
C LYS A 165 -34.33 29.35 -22.66
N GLU A 166 -35.38 29.64 -21.90
CA GLU A 166 -35.32 30.61 -20.81
C GLU A 166 -34.79 29.96 -19.54
N HIS A 167 -34.11 30.74 -18.71
CA HIS A 167 -33.54 30.29 -17.49
C HIS A 167 -34.61 29.84 -16.48
N ALA A 168 -34.55 28.62 -16.01
CA ALA A 168 -35.46 28.09 -15.01
C ALA A 168 -34.84 28.18 -13.60
N TYR A 169 -33.64 27.61 -13.44
CA TYR A 169 -32.83 27.75 -12.22
C TYR A 169 -31.36 27.43 -12.50
N SER A 170 -30.50 27.90 -11.62
CA SER A 170 -29.09 27.50 -11.59
C SER A 170 -28.57 27.40 -10.16
N TYR A 171 -27.62 26.55 -9.95
CA TYR A 171 -26.91 26.47 -8.67
C TYR A 171 -25.45 26.09 -8.86
N ASN A 172 -24.64 26.53 -7.89
CA ASN A 172 -23.24 26.16 -7.78
C ASN A 172 -23.07 25.19 -6.64
N THR A 173 -22.14 24.25 -6.79
CA THR A 173 -21.83 23.24 -5.79
C THR A 173 -20.35 23.30 -5.48
N LEU A 174 -20.03 23.38 -4.20
CA LEU A 174 -18.67 23.20 -3.68
C LEU A 174 -18.61 21.88 -2.92
N SER A 175 -17.72 20.99 -3.31
CA SER A 175 -17.53 19.73 -2.63
C SER A 175 -16.09 19.59 -2.11
N ARG A 176 -15.97 19.10 -0.87
CA ARG A 176 -14.70 18.76 -0.25
C ARG A 176 -14.83 17.38 0.37
N ASN A 177 -14.04 16.46 -0.13
CA ASN A 177 -13.96 15.11 0.41
C ASN A 177 -12.55 14.88 0.94
N GLU A 178 -12.45 14.44 2.16
CA GLU A 178 -11.20 14.04 2.80
C GLU A 178 -11.35 12.61 3.32
N SER A 179 -10.42 11.75 2.97
CA SER A 179 -10.37 10.37 3.42
C SER A 179 -8.98 10.08 3.94
N GLU A 180 -8.91 9.50 5.12
CA GLU A 180 -7.68 9.06 5.77
C GLU A 180 -7.87 7.62 6.24
N TRP A 181 -6.94 6.76 5.88
CA TRP A 181 -6.99 5.36 6.22
C TRP A 181 -5.59 4.84 6.53
N ALA A 182 -5.52 3.88 7.42
CA ALA A 182 -4.29 3.22 7.78
C ALA A 182 -4.53 1.74 8.05
N SER A 183 -3.49 0.94 7.93
CA SER A 183 -3.49 -0.44 8.38
C SER A 183 -2.13 -0.76 8.97
N VAL A 184 -2.14 -1.50 10.08
CA VAL A 184 -0.94 -1.96 10.77
C VAL A 184 -1.12 -3.44 11.06
N GLY A 185 -0.14 -4.23 10.64
CA GLY A 185 -0.05 -5.65 10.95
C GLY A 185 1.23 -5.93 11.73
N PHE A 186 1.14 -6.85 12.67
CA PHE A 186 2.28 -7.36 13.43
C PHE A 186 2.15 -8.87 13.56
N ASN A 187 3.25 -9.58 13.27
CA ASN A 187 3.35 -11.02 13.51
C ASN A 187 4.60 -11.30 14.33
N PHE A 188 4.48 -12.27 15.21
CA PHE A 188 5.57 -12.79 16.02
C PHE A 188 5.47 -14.31 16.01
N ASP A 189 6.57 -14.98 15.67
CA ASP A 189 6.64 -16.43 15.68
C ASP A 189 7.85 -16.88 16.50
N TYR A 190 7.63 -17.88 17.36
CA TYR A 190 8.68 -18.66 17.97
C TYR A 190 8.59 -20.08 17.46
N GLN A 191 9.66 -20.56 16.83
CA GLN A 191 9.75 -21.92 16.32
C GLN A 191 10.81 -22.71 17.09
N ARG A 192 10.41 -23.87 17.59
CA ARG A 192 11.32 -24.86 18.16
C ARG A 192 11.35 -26.10 17.27
N SER A 193 12.52 -26.41 16.75
CA SER A 193 12.80 -27.66 16.03
C SER A 193 13.22 -28.77 16.98
N PHE A 194 12.81 -30.00 16.70
CA PHE A 194 13.19 -31.16 17.49
C PHE A 194 14.31 -31.97 16.80
N LYS A 195 14.94 -32.87 17.55
CA LYS A 195 16.04 -33.69 17.05
C LYS A 195 15.62 -34.58 15.88
N LYS A 196 14.38 -34.99 15.81
CA LYS A 196 13.85 -35.77 14.69
C LYS A 196 13.59 -34.85 13.51
N LYS A 197 14.18 -35.17 12.36
CA LYS A 197 14.10 -34.36 11.15
C LYS A 197 12.64 -34.14 10.73
N GLY A 198 12.26 -32.87 10.52
CA GLY A 198 10.93 -32.48 10.10
C GLY A 198 9.94 -32.23 11.24
N GLU A 199 10.31 -32.49 12.50
CA GLU A 199 9.47 -32.16 13.66
C GLU A 199 9.80 -30.78 14.20
N PHE A 200 8.80 -29.91 14.30
CA PHE A 200 8.89 -28.58 14.91
C PHE A 200 7.58 -28.16 15.54
N LEU A 201 7.65 -27.26 16.50
CA LEU A 201 6.52 -26.57 17.12
C LEU A 201 6.67 -25.09 16.84
N THR A 202 5.62 -24.44 16.36
CA THR A 202 5.59 -22.99 16.17
C THR A 202 4.48 -22.40 17.03
N PHE A 203 4.83 -21.36 17.77
CA PHE A 203 3.89 -20.48 18.44
C PHE A 203 3.83 -19.17 17.69
N SER A 204 2.62 -18.78 17.25
CA SER A 204 2.40 -17.57 16.43
C SER A 204 1.44 -16.62 17.12
N TYR A 205 1.78 -15.35 17.12
CA TYR A 205 0.90 -14.25 17.50
C TYR A 205 0.75 -13.29 16.33
N ARG A 206 -0.49 -12.93 16.00
CA ARG A 206 -0.80 -11.98 14.92
C ARG A 206 -1.75 -10.90 15.42
N TYR A 207 -1.45 -9.67 15.06
CA TYR A 207 -2.30 -8.50 15.28
C TYR A 207 -2.50 -7.74 13.96
N ASN A 208 -3.74 -7.33 13.67
CA ASN A 208 -4.08 -6.45 12.56
C ASN A 208 -5.03 -5.37 13.05
N GLY A 209 -4.77 -4.13 12.64
CA GLY A 209 -5.62 -2.97 12.91
C GLY A 209 -5.77 -2.12 11.65
N SER A 210 -7.00 -1.65 11.37
CA SER A 210 -7.30 -0.86 10.16
C SER A 210 -8.25 0.28 10.51
N PRO A 211 -7.75 1.39 11.08
CA PRO A 211 -8.55 2.60 11.27
C PRO A 211 -8.83 3.29 9.92
N ASP A 212 -10.05 3.75 9.76
CA ASP A 212 -10.54 4.51 8.61
C ASP A 212 -11.34 5.72 9.09
N ASN A 213 -11.12 6.87 8.46
CA ASN A 213 -11.88 8.10 8.70
C ASN A 213 -12.15 8.80 7.37
N SER A 214 -13.41 9.08 7.10
CA SER A 214 -13.85 9.79 5.89
C SER A 214 -14.80 10.90 6.22
N GLU A 215 -14.49 12.10 5.75
CA GLU A 215 -15.32 13.30 5.89
C GLU A 215 -15.68 13.82 4.50
N ALA A 216 -16.98 14.06 4.29
CA ALA A 216 -17.51 14.66 3.07
C ALA A 216 -18.31 15.91 3.42
N TYR A 217 -18.01 17.00 2.75
CA TYR A 217 -18.72 18.27 2.86
C TYR A 217 -19.18 18.71 1.48
N THR A 218 -20.45 19.06 1.37
CA THR A 218 -21.04 19.60 0.13
C THR A 218 -21.91 20.79 0.48
N GLU A 219 -21.68 21.89 -0.18
CA GLU A 219 -22.45 23.14 -0.09
C GLU A 219 -22.99 23.47 -1.47
N SER A 220 -24.24 23.86 -1.54
CA SER A 220 -24.91 24.32 -2.76
C SER A 220 -25.48 25.71 -2.53
N GLU A 221 -25.26 26.60 -3.48
CA GLU A 221 -25.74 27.97 -3.49
C GLU A 221 -26.50 28.25 -4.81
N GLU A 222 -27.73 28.75 -4.71
CA GLU A 222 -28.58 29.17 -5.82
C GLU A 222 -28.30 30.61 -6.25
#